data_fe4bf0c2ae2a54753714fe446bf96a30
#
_entry.id   fe4bf0c2ae2a54753714fe446bf96a30
#
_cell.length_a   1.000
_cell.length_b   1.000
_cell.length_c   1.000
_cell.angle_alpha   90.00
_cell.angle_beta   90.00
_cell.angle_gamma   90.00
#
_symmetry.space_group_name_H-M   'P 1'
#
loop_
_entity.id
_entity.type
_entity.pdbx_description
1 polymer ?
#
loop_
_entity_poly.entity_id
_entity_poly.type
_entity_poly.pdbx_seq_one_letter_code
_entity_poly.pdbx_strand_id
1 'polypeptide(L)'
;MRSIEWVDEIPPARLGARIVSSEWHASCSRIRIDRVLRPEELKAGLPVGKLGVELHFYPSLGSTNNRAAELARAGAPEGTLVVADKQTAGRGRSGRRWHTPAGSGLAFSLVLRPTTLGSREIAAIGLIGAMGSIEALAEYGLQPELKWPNDVLLNGAKVGGILAEASWTGSELDHVILGIGLNVREGPLPEVEFPATSVEQSLGKPVAREALLLRVLAATDRWYGRLIEGTAHPDWEARLAYRGKRVALSNGNGERVGVVLGLTPQAGIRMAIEGDEHMVFESGAFHLRPL
;
A
#
# COMPACT_ATOMS: atom_id res chain seq x y z
N MET A 1 2.59 -18.86 19.80
CA MET A 1 2.45 -17.63 20.61
C MET A 1 2.99 -16.49 19.76
N ARG A 2 2.16 -15.54 19.33
CA ARG A 2 2.59 -14.42 18.48
C ARG A 2 3.08 -13.29 19.38
N SER A 3 4.34 -12.85 19.24
CA SER A 3 4.98 -11.82 20.06
C SER A 3 4.64 -10.41 19.56
N ILE A 4 4.46 -9.46 20.48
CA ILE A 4 4.40 -8.02 20.22
C ILE A 4 5.57 -7.40 20.96
N GLU A 5 6.46 -6.71 20.24
CA GLU A 5 7.44 -5.83 20.87
C GLU A 5 6.89 -4.40 20.94
N TRP A 6 6.86 -3.86 22.17
CA TRP A 6 6.61 -2.46 22.44
C TRP A 6 7.95 -1.75 22.57
N VAL A 7 8.13 -0.67 21.83
CA VAL A 7 9.26 0.23 22.02
C VAL A 7 8.70 1.53 22.62
N ASP A 8 8.79 1.65 23.95
CA ASP A 8 8.49 2.88 24.68
C ASP A 8 9.72 3.81 24.61
N GLU A 9 9.60 4.90 23.86
CA GLU A 9 10.43 6.08 24.06
C GLU A 9 9.58 7.35 23.87
N ILE A 10 8.80 7.74 24.90
CA ILE A 10 8.33 9.12 25.05
C ILE A 10 8.08 9.38 26.55
N PRO A 11 8.68 10.44 27.15
CA PRO A 11 8.37 10.85 28.52
C PRO A 11 6.97 11.50 28.61
N PRO A 12 6.29 11.41 29.79
CA PRO A 12 4.92 11.88 29.94
C PRO A 12 4.84 13.42 29.98
N ALA A 13 4.14 14.02 29.03
CA ALA A 13 3.69 15.40 29.13
C ALA A 13 2.41 15.48 29.97
N ARG A 14 2.47 16.18 31.11
CA ARG A 14 1.32 16.52 31.95
C ARG A 14 0.41 17.49 31.20
N LEU A 15 -0.85 17.14 31.04
CA LEU A 15 -1.91 18.09 30.68
C LEU A 15 -3.09 17.89 31.62
N GLY A 16 -3.25 18.87 32.52
CA GLY A 16 -4.47 19.07 33.31
C GLY A 16 -5.54 19.69 32.41
N ALA A 17 -6.70 19.07 32.33
CA ALA A 17 -7.89 19.69 31.75
C ALA A 17 -9.02 19.67 32.78
N ARG A 18 -9.52 20.88 33.11
CA ARG A 18 -10.72 21.12 33.94
C ARG A 18 -11.97 20.67 33.19
N ILE A 19 -12.82 19.93 33.88
CA ILE A 19 -14.16 19.57 33.43
C ILE A 19 -15.09 20.74 33.73
N VAL A 20 -15.80 21.26 32.75
CA VAL A 20 -16.98 22.10 32.91
C VAL A 20 -18.18 21.34 32.33
N SER A 21 -19.12 21.04 33.21
CA SER A 21 -20.39 20.38 32.88
C SER A 21 -21.38 21.37 32.25
N SER A 22 -21.98 20.98 31.12
CA SER A 22 -23.30 21.44 30.71
C SER A 22 -24.02 20.34 29.94
N GLU A 23 -25.19 19.96 30.47
CA GLU A 23 -26.11 18.96 29.97
C GLU A 23 -26.70 19.39 28.60
N TRP A 24 -26.60 18.52 27.58
CA TRP A 24 -27.55 18.50 26.48
C TRP A 24 -27.86 17.05 26.12
N HIS A 25 -29.10 16.66 26.35
CA HIS A 25 -29.66 15.40 25.90
C HIS A 25 -29.86 15.43 24.38
N ALA A 26 -29.11 14.64 23.65
CA ALA A 26 -29.49 14.12 22.35
C ALA A 26 -28.79 12.77 22.17
N SER A 27 -29.56 11.70 22.30
CA SER A 27 -29.15 10.32 21.98
C SER A 27 -28.79 10.24 20.52
N CYS A 28 -27.53 10.44 20.22
CA CYS A 28 -26.91 10.00 18.98
C CYS A 28 -25.69 9.21 19.42
N SER A 29 -25.74 7.90 19.26
CA SER A 29 -24.61 7.01 19.49
C SER A 29 -23.47 7.41 18.56
N ARG A 30 -22.67 8.41 18.97
CA ARG A 30 -21.40 8.73 18.34
C ARG A 30 -20.51 7.52 18.56
N ILE A 31 -20.37 6.70 17.51
CA ILE A 31 -19.26 5.77 17.42
C ILE A 31 -18.00 6.63 17.64
N ARG A 32 -17.38 6.48 18.78
CA ARG A 32 -16.07 7.06 19.06
C ARG A 32 -15.09 6.34 18.15
N ILE A 33 -14.84 6.87 16.98
CA ILE A 33 -13.79 6.38 16.11
C ILE A 33 -12.49 6.84 16.76
N ASP A 34 -11.88 5.97 17.56
CA ASP A 34 -10.55 6.21 18.08
C ASP A 34 -9.61 6.52 16.91
N ARG A 35 -8.88 7.64 17.04
CA ARG A 35 -8.03 8.12 15.94
C ARG A 35 -6.76 7.29 15.75
N VAL A 36 -6.40 6.45 16.72
CA VAL A 36 -5.19 5.61 16.71
C VAL A 36 -5.55 4.17 16.39
N LEU A 37 -4.74 3.48 15.59
CA LEU A 37 -4.90 2.04 15.34
C LEU A 37 -4.72 1.25 16.65
N ARG A 38 -5.54 0.21 16.82
CA ARG A 38 -5.54 -0.67 18.00
C ARG A 38 -4.81 -1.97 17.69
N PRO A 39 -3.58 -2.15 18.20
CA PRO A 39 -2.77 -3.32 17.86
C PRO A 39 -3.37 -4.64 18.34
N GLU A 40 -4.17 -4.63 19.41
CA GLU A 40 -4.87 -5.81 19.93
C GLU A 40 -5.91 -6.32 18.92
N GLU A 41 -6.65 -5.41 18.28
CA GLU A 41 -7.63 -5.78 17.24
C GLU A 41 -6.93 -6.28 15.99
N LEU A 42 -5.83 -5.66 15.59
CA LEU A 42 -5.01 -6.14 14.47
C LEU A 42 -4.52 -7.55 14.77
N LYS A 43 -3.95 -7.79 15.95
CA LYS A 43 -3.43 -9.11 16.34
C LYS A 43 -4.51 -10.18 16.38
N ALA A 44 -5.68 -9.84 16.92
CA ALA A 44 -6.81 -10.78 17.02
C ALA A 44 -7.39 -11.13 15.64
N GLY A 45 -7.33 -10.20 14.68
CA GLY A 45 -7.89 -10.36 13.34
C GLY A 45 -6.91 -10.83 12.27
N LEU A 46 -5.63 -11.07 12.60
CA LEU A 46 -4.65 -11.52 11.60
C LEU A 46 -5.10 -12.80 10.91
N PRO A 47 -5.08 -12.84 9.56
CA PRO A 47 -5.50 -14.01 8.82
C PRO A 47 -4.58 -15.20 9.09
N VAL A 48 -5.14 -16.41 8.94
CA VAL A 48 -4.34 -17.64 8.92
C VAL A 48 -3.76 -17.78 7.52
N GLY A 49 -2.51 -17.39 7.34
CA GLY A 49 -1.82 -17.41 6.05
C GLY A 49 -0.32 -17.26 6.23
N LYS A 50 0.38 -16.98 5.11
CA LYS A 50 1.81 -16.71 5.12
C LYS A 50 2.14 -15.31 5.63
N LEU A 51 1.22 -14.35 5.43
CA LEU A 51 1.44 -12.94 5.78
C LEU A 51 0.82 -12.61 7.15
N GLY A 52 1.47 -11.75 7.92
CA GLY A 52 1.03 -11.35 9.26
C GLY A 52 1.38 -12.36 10.36
N VAL A 53 2.39 -13.20 10.16
CA VAL A 53 2.82 -14.21 11.16
C VAL A 53 3.38 -13.58 12.43
N GLU A 54 3.99 -12.41 12.31
CA GLU A 54 4.55 -11.60 13.39
C GLU A 54 4.17 -10.13 13.16
N LEU A 55 3.60 -9.47 14.18
CA LEU A 55 3.16 -8.08 14.11
C LEU A 55 4.05 -7.18 14.96
N HIS A 56 4.66 -6.18 14.31
CA HIS A 56 5.34 -5.05 14.93
C HIS A 56 4.53 -3.78 14.73
N PHE A 57 3.96 -3.24 15.80
CA PHE A 57 3.17 -2.02 15.75
C PHE A 57 3.93 -0.85 16.37
N TYR A 58 3.85 0.31 15.70
CA TYR A 58 4.47 1.57 16.13
C TYR A 58 3.46 2.71 16.10
N PRO A 59 3.24 3.44 17.21
CA PRO A 59 2.43 4.66 17.20
C PRO A 59 3.01 5.73 16.27
N SER A 60 4.34 5.82 16.19
CA SER A 60 5.05 6.70 15.27
C SER A 60 6.37 6.06 14.84
N LEU A 61 6.69 6.15 13.55
CA LEU A 61 7.89 5.57 12.96
C LEU A 61 8.40 6.46 11.82
N GLY A 62 9.69 6.40 11.51
CA GLY A 62 10.25 7.05 10.32
C GLY A 62 9.60 6.51 9.05
N SER A 63 9.79 5.22 8.79
CA SER A 63 9.23 4.49 7.64
C SER A 63 9.05 3.01 7.97
N THR A 64 7.87 2.47 7.68
CA THR A 64 7.59 1.03 7.85
C THR A 64 8.48 0.17 6.96
N ASN A 65 8.80 0.61 5.73
CA ASN A 65 9.73 -0.11 4.86
C ASN A 65 11.15 -0.19 5.45
N ASN A 66 11.65 0.92 6.01
CA ASN A 66 12.98 0.92 6.63
C ASN A 66 13.02 -0.06 7.81
N ARG A 67 12.00 -0.01 8.68
CA ARG A 67 11.93 -0.90 9.84
C ARG A 67 11.77 -2.37 9.43
N ALA A 68 10.94 -2.67 8.44
CA ALA A 68 10.80 -4.01 7.90
C ALA A 68 12.13 -4.53 7.31
N ALA A 69 12.89 -3.67 6.61
CA ALA A 69 14.21 -4.03 6.08
C ALA A 69 15.25 -4.28 7.21
N GLU A 70 15.20 -3.52 8.30
CA GLU A 70 16.04 -3.77 9.48
C GLU A 70 15.71 -5.13 10.11
N LEU A 71 14.44 -5.42 10.31
CA LEU A 71 13.97 -6.71 10.84
C LEU A 71 14.33 -7.87 9.90
N ALA A 72 14.17 -7.70 8.59
CA ALA A 72 14.53 -8.73 7.61
C ALA A 72 16.03 -9.08 7.66
N ARG A 73 16.91 -8.05 7.76
CA ARG A 73 18.35 -8.25 7.95
C ARG A 73 18.71 -8.90 9.29
N ALA A 74 17.90 -8.68 10.32
CA ALA A 74 18.05 -9.35 11.63
C ALA A 74 17.47 -10.76 11.66
N GLY A 75 16.98 -11.29 10.52
CA GLY A 75 16.47 -12.66 10.41
C GLY A 75 14.97 -12.82 10.64
N ALA A 76 14.19 -11.74 10.64
CA ALA A 76 12.74 -11.84 10.75
C ALA A 76 12.16 -12.75 9.66
N PRO A 77 11.15 -13.60 10.00
CA PRO A 77 10.60 -14.57 9.07
C PRO A 77 9.80 -13.90 7.94
N GLU A 78 9.57 -14.68 6.87
CA GLU A 78 8.60 -14.30 5.83
C GLU A 78 7.23 -14.04 6.47
N GLY A 79 6.53 -13.02 6.00
CA GLY A 79 5.22 -12.64 6.52
C GLY A 79 5.27 -11.72 7.75
N THR A 80 6.46 -11.31 8.24
CA THR A 80 6.57 -10.28 9.29
C THR A 80 5.91 -9.00 8.82
N LEU A 81 4.99 -8.46 9.63
CA LEU A 81 4.18 -7.27 9.37
C LEU A 81 4.60 -6.13 10.27
N VAL A 82 4.99 -5.01 9.67
CA VAL A 82 5.28 -3.74 10.36
C VAL A 82 4.18 -2.74 10.07
N VAL A 83 3.53 -2.21 11.10
CA VAL A 83 2.45 -1.23 10.99
C VAL A 83 2.83 0.04 11.75
N ALA A 84 2.57 1.21 11.16
CA ALA A 84 2.70 2.49 11.85
C ALA A 84 1.41 3.32 11.74
N ASP A 85 0.95 3.90 12.86
CA ASP A 85 -0.16 4.84 12.85
C ASP A 85 0.24 6.19 12.22
N LYS A 86 1.52 6.59 12.42
CA LYS A 86 2.12 7.78 11.83
C LYS A 86 3.47 7.46 11.21
N GLN A 87 3.73 7.96 10.01
CA GLN A 87 5.09 8.00 9.43
C GLN A 87 5.62 9.43 9.41
N THR A 88 6.85 9.64 9.90
CA THR A 88 7.53 10.95 9.91
C THR A 88 8.43 11.14 8.68
N ALA A 89 8.85 10.06 8.05
CA ALA A 89 9.72 10.02 6.87
C ALA A 89 9.26 8.92 5.88
N GLY A 90 7.93 8.79 5.68
CA GLY A 90 7.35 7.79 4.77
C GLY A 90 7.90 7.98 3.35
N ARG A 91 8.18 6.87 2.67
CA ARG A 91 8.83 6.84 1.36
C ARG A 91 7.89 6.40 0.26
N GLY A 92 8.06 6.98 -0.91
CA GLY A 92 7.52 6.56 -2.17
C GLY A 92 8.63 6.29 -3.19
N ARG A 93 8.26 5.93 -4.42
CA ARG A 93 9.21 5.68 -5.51
C ARG A 93 9.93 6.96 -5.92
N SER A 94 11.14 6.82 -6.46
CA SER A 94 11.94 7.92 -7.04
C SER A 94 12.14 9.09 -6.07
N GLY A 95 12.40 8.81 -4.77
CA GLY A 95 12.65 9.82 -3.75
C GLY A 95 11.43 10.61 -3.27
N ARG A 96 10.22 10.29 -3.76
CA ARG A 96 8.98 10.93 -3.30
C ARG A 96 8.67 10.55 -1.86
N ARG A 97 7.91 11.40 -1.17
CA ARG A 97 7.42 11.13 0.18
C ARG A 97 6.01 10.58 0.17
N TRP A 98 5.74 9.66 1.09
CA TRP A 98 4.39 9.22 1.43
C TRP A 98 3.98 9.83 2.77
N HIS A 99 2.86 10.55 2.80
CA HIS A 99 2.37 11.21 4.01
C HIS A 99 1.36 10.32 4.73
N THR A 100 1.63 10.03 6.01
CA THR A 100 0.69 9.31 6.89
C THR A 100 0.62 10.05 8.22
N PRO A 101 -0.18 11.13 8.34
CA PRO A 101 -0.48 11.75 9.62
C PRO A 101 -1.15 10.74 10.57
N ALA A 102 -0.95 10.93 11.88
CA ALA A 102 -1.56 10.05 12.87
C ALA A 102 -3.08 9.95 12.67
N GLY A 103 -3.60 8.74 12.69
CA GLY A 103 -5.03 8.49 12.58
C GLY A 103 -5.64 8.69 11.20
N SER A 104 -4.88 9.02 10.15
CA SER A 104 -5.43 9.38 8.83
C SER A 104 -5.48 8.25 7.82
N GLY A 105 -4.50 7.39 7.81
CA GLY A 105 -4.33 6.38 6.78
C GLY A 105 -3.88 5.03 7.32
N LEU A 106 -3.47 4.17 6.41
CA LEU A 106 -2.76 2.94 6.67
C LEU A 106 -1.36 3.06 6.09
N ALA A 107 -0.35 2.70 6.89
CA ALA A 107 1.02 2.53 6.46
C ALA A 107 1.55 1.25 7.09
N PHE A 108 1.84 0.26 6.26
CA PHE A 108 2.40 -1.00 6.71
C PHE A 108 3.31 -1.63 5.67
N SER A 109 4.19 -2.51 6.11
CA SER A 109 5.15 -3.20 5.26
C SER A 109 5.27 -4.67 5.66
N LEU A 110 5.48 -5.51 4.66
CA LEU A 110 5.64 -6.96 4.79
C LEU A 110 7.06 -7.36 4.39
N VAL A 111 7.64 -8.28 5.15
CA VAL A 111 8.86 -8.99 4.75
C VAL A 111 8.45 -10.20 3.92
N LEU A 112 8.94 -10.29 2.69
CA LEU A 112 8.72 -11.42 1.79
C LEU A 112 10.06 -12.08 1.45
N ARG A 113 10.07 -13.41 1.32
CA ARG A 113 11.23 -14.22 0.94
C ARG A 113 10.87 -15.22 -0.16
N PRO A 114 10.51 -14.73 -1.36
CA PRO A 114 10.07 -15.58 -2.46
C PRO A 114 11.26 -16.35 -3.04
N THR A 115 11.44 -17.59 -2.64
CA THR A 115 12.54 -18.46 -3.09
C THR A 115 12.34 -19.07 -4.47
N THR A 116 11.12 -19.01 -5.01
CA THR A 116 10.73 -19.62 -6.30
C THR A 116 10.58 -18.62 -7.44
N LEU A 117 10.60 -17.30 -7.13
CA LEU A 117 10.45 -16.27 -8.14
C LEU A 117 11.80 -15.87 -8.73
N GLY A 118 11.89 -15.77 -10.06
CA GLY A 118 13.03 -15.22 -10.74
C GLY A 118 13.09 -13.69 -10.62
N SER A 119 14.21 -13.10 -11.02
CA SER A 119 14.43 -11.64 -10.93
C SER A 119 13.39 -10.81 -11.69
N ARG A 120 12.81 -11.35 -12.76
CA ARG A 120 11.76 -10.68 -13.55
C ARG A 120 10.41 -10.70 -12.84
N GLU A 121 10.06 -11.81 -12.18
CA GLU A 121 8.81 -11.96 -11.43
C GLU A 121 8.81 -11.14 -10.15
N ILE A 122 9.96 -10.83 -9.57
CA ILE A 122 10.10 -9.95 -8.40
C ILE A 122 9.49 -8.56 -8.67
N ALA A 123 9.59 -8.04 -9.89
CA ALA A 123 8.97 -6.78 -10.27
C ALA A 123 7.44 -6.78 -10.10
N ALA A 124 6.80 -7.95 -10.19
CA ALA A 124 5.36 -8.09 -10.01
C ALA A 124 4.91 -8.05 -8.53
N ILE A 125 5.82 -8.14 -7.56
CA ILE A 125 5.47 -8.06 -6.13
C ILE A 125 4.78 -6.72 -5.80
N GLY A 126 5.15 -5.63 -6.46
CA GLY A 126 4.43 -4.36 -6.30
C GLY A 126 2.95 -4.45 -6.72
N LEU A 127 2.64 -5.24 -7.76
CA LEU A 127 1.27 -5.40 -8.22
C LEU A 127 0.41 -6.21 -7.24
N ILE A 128 0.94 -7.20 -6.53
CA ILE A 128 0.15 -7.96 -5.57
C ILE A 128 -0.35 -7.09 -4.41
N GLY A 129 0.46 -6.14 -3.94
CA GLY A 129 0.03 -5.17 -2.93
C GLY A 129 -1.06 -4.23 -3.46
N ALA A 130 -0.97 -3.81 -4.72
CA ALA A 130 -2.00 -3.01 -5.37
C ALA A 130 -3.29 -3.82 -5.54
N MET A 131 -3.21 -5.06 -6.04
CA MET A 131 -4.38 -5.94 -6.23
C MET A 131 -5.04 -6.33 -4.91
N GLY A 132 -4.24 -6.58 -3.86
CA GLY A 132 -4.77 -6.80 -2.50
C GLY A 132 -5.54 -5.58 -1.98
N SER A 133 -5.03 -4.38 -2.22
CA SER A 133 -5.72 -3.13 -1.88
C SER A 133 -6.99 -2.94 -2.70
N ILE A 134 -6.94 -3.19 -4.01
CA ILE A 134 -8.07 -3.11 -4.94
C ILE A 134 -9.19 -4.08 -4.52
N GLU A 135 -8.86 -5.33 -4.24
CA GLU A 135 -9.83 -6.34 -3.82
C GLU A 135 -10.50 -5.95 -2.49
N ALA A 136 -9.70 -5.53 -1.50
CA ALA A 136 -10.24 -5.09 -0.21
C ALA A 136 -11.15 -3.85 -0.33
N LEU A 137 -10.81 -2.89 -1.18
CA LEU A 137 -11.65 -1.70 -1.42
C LEU A 137 -12.92 -2.04 -2.19
N ALA A 138 -12.88 -3.01 -3.10
CA ALA A 138 -14.06 -3.48 -3.84
C ALA A 138 -15.11 -4.14 -2.91
N GLU A 139 -14.68 -4.77 -1.81
CA GLU A 139 -15.60 -5.31 -0.79
C GLU A 139 -16.45 -4.21 -0.08
N TYR A 140 -15.99 -2.95 -0.12
CA TYR A 140 -16.78 -1.80 0.34
C TYR A 140 -17.71 -1.23 -0.73
N GLY A 141 -17.77 -1.84 -1.92
CA GLY A 141 -18.59 -1.39 -3.06
C GLY A 141 -17.92 -0.30 -3.91
N LEU A 142 -16.64 -0.01 -3.67
CA LEU A 142 -15.85 0.93 -4.47
C LEU A 142 -15.40 0.28 -5.79
N GLN A 143 -14.99 1.11 -6.76
CA GLN A 143 -14.46 0.66 -8.05
C GLN A 143 -13.01 1.13 -8.21
N PRO A 144 -12.05 0.49 -7.50
CA PRO A 144 -10.65 0.87 -7.60
C PRO A 144 -10.00 0.34 -8.86
N GLU A 145 -9.01 1.10 -9.36
CA GLU A 145 -8.22 0.79 -10.54
C GLU A 145 -6.72 0.76 -10.20
N LEU A 146 -5.99 -0.06 -10.93
CA LEU A 146 -4.52 -0.12 -10.90
C LEU A 146 -3.95 0.92 -11.86
N LYS A 147 -3.32 1.98 -11.36
CA LYS A 147 -2.48 2.84 -12.20
C LYS A 147 -1.04 2.33 -12.15
N TRP A 148 -0.61 1.78 -13.26
CA TRP A 148 0.76 1.30 -13.38
C TRP A 148 1.78 2.42 -13.08
N PRO A 149 2.89 2.09 -12.37
CA PRO A 149 3.26 0.75 -11.94
C PRO A 149 2.84 0.40 -10.50
N ASN A 150 2.32 1.34 -9.69
CA ASN A 150 2.25 1.13 -8.25
C ASN A 150 1.19 1.95 -7.50
N ASP A 151 0.25 2.58 -8.21
CA ASP A 151 -0.77 3.41 -7.60
C ASP A 151 -2.14 2.74 -7.66
N VAL A 152 -2.95 2.93 -6.62
CA VAL A 152 -4.37 2.56 -6.58
C VAL A 152 -5.18 3.84 -6.72
N LEU A 153 -6.13 3.84 -7.66
CA LEU A 153 -7.02 4.97 -7.93
C LEU A 153 -8.45 4.65 -7.50
N LEU A 154 -9.18 5.69 -7.14
CA LEU A 154 -10.64 5.74 -7.03
C LEU A 154 -11.13 6.96 -7.82
N ASN A 155 -12.00 6.73 -8.78
CA ASN A 155 -12.53 7.80 -9.65
C ASN A 155 -11.44 8.68 -10.28
N GLY A 156 -10.34 8.08 -10.70
CA GLY A 156 -9.20 8.76 -11.29
C GLY A 156 -8.28 9.49 -10.31
N ALA A 157 -8.55 9.48 -9.00
CA ALA A 157 -7.72 10.09 -7.96
C ALA A 157 -6.97 9.02 -7.15
N LYS A 158 -5.74 9.32 -6.74
CA LYS A 158 -4.88 8.38 -6.00
C LYS A 158 -5.37 8.19 -4.56
N VAL A 159 -5.74 6.97 -4.21
CA VAL A 159 -6.10 6.54 -2.85
C VAL A 159 -4.98 5.78 -2.17
N GLY A 160 -4.08 5.16 -2.93
CA GLY A 160 -3.00 4.34 -2.38
C GLY A 160 -1.75 4.32 -3.24
N GLY A 161 -0.66 3.90 -2.62
CA GLY A 161 0.62 3.70 -3.28
C GLY A 161 1.38 2.53 -2.69
N ILE A 162 2.06 1.79 -3.55
CA ILE A 162 2.80 0.58 -3.20
C ILE A 162 4.28 0.83 -3.45
N LEU A 163 5.13 0.35 -2.55
CA LEU A 163 6.58 0.43 -2.67
C LEU A 163 7.20 -0.94 -2.36
N ALA A 164 7.60 -1.67 -3.39
CA ALA A 164 8.35 -2.90 -3.27
C ALA A 164 9.85 -2.61 -3.43
N GLU A 165 10.66 -3.12 -2.50
CA GLU A 165 12.12 -2.94 -2.46
C GLU A 165 12.79 -4.29 -2.25
N ALA A 166 13.55 -4.76 -3.24
CA ALA A 166 14.30 -6.01 -3.18
C ALA A 166 15.72 -5.78 -2.67
N SER A 167 16.21 -6.69 -1.84
CA SER A 167 17.59 -6.75 -1.35
C SER A 167 18.26 -8.00 -1.88
N TRP A 168 19.49 -7.86 -2.36
CA TRP A 168 20.26 -8.93 -3.00
C TRP A 168 21.62 -9.08 -2.31
N THR A 169 22.07 -10.34 -2.17
CA THR A 169 23.44 -10.68 -1.77
C THR A 169 24.08 -11.40 -2.96
N GLY A 170 24.93 -10.68 -3.68
CA GLY A 170 25.42 -11.15 -4.98
C GLY A 170 24.26 -11.29 -5.99
N SER A 171 24.04 -12.50 -6.50
CA SER A 171 22.93 -12.83 -7.41
C SER A 171 21.70 -13.42 -6.69
N GLU A 172 21.78 -13.66 -5.40
CA GLU A 172 20.71 -14.28 -4.62
C GLU A 172 19.81 -13.22 -4.00
N LEU A 173 18.49 -13.41 -4.13
CA LEU A 173 17.49 -12.57 -3.47
C LEU A 173 17.47 -12.91 -1.98
N ASP A 174 17.75 -11.92 -1.14
CA ASP A 174 17.67 -12.07 0.31
C ASP A 174 16.21 -11.87 0.80
N HIS A 175 15.61 -10.74 0.46
CA HIS A 175 14.21 -10.43 0.80
C HIS A 175 13.64 -9.35 -0.10
N VAL A 176 12.31 -9.23 -0.07
CA VAL A 176 11.58 -8.09 -0.62
C VAL A 176 10.75 -7.45 0.48
N ILE A 177 10.82 -6.14 0.61
CA ILE A 177 9.94 -5.37 1.48
C ILE A 177 8.79 -4.84 0.63
N LEU A 178 7.57 -5.23 0.95
CA LEU A 178 6.36 -4.75 0.29
C LEU A 178 5.66 -3.73 1.18
N GLY A 179 5.83 -2.44 0.91
CA GLY A 179 5.15 -1.35 1.58
C GLY A 179 3.82 -1.00 0.92
N ILE A 180 2.79 -0.82 1.72
CA ILE A 180 1.45 -0.43 1.29
C ILE A 180 1.01 0.79 2.09
N GLY A 181 0.67 1.88 1.38
CA GLY A 181 0.10 3.10 1.92
C GLY A 181 -1.29 3.34 1.36
N LEU A 182 -2.30 3.59 2.22
CA LEU A 182 -3.66 3.96 1.82
C LEU A 182 -4.11 5.21 2.56
N ASN A 183 -4.68 6.16 1.84
CA ASN A 183 -5.42 7.29 2.41
C ASN A 183 -6.79 6.79 2.82
N VAL A 184 -7.08 6.74 4.12
CA VAL A 184 -8.35 6.17 4.60
C VAL A 184 -9.31 7.26 4.99
N ARG A 185 -8.93 8.14 5.91
CA ARG A 185 -9.80 9.18 6.43
C ARG A 185 -9.80 10.43 5.57
N GLU A 186 -10.93 11.10 5.56
CA GLU A 186 -11.01 12.44 5.00
C GLU A 186 -10.14 13.41 5.81
N GLY A 187 -9.38 14.24 5.11
CA GLY A 187 -8.47 15.22 5.71
C GLY A 187 -7.61 15.91 4.67
N PRO A 188 -6.77 16.84 5.09
CA PRO A 188 -5.87 17.53 4.16
C PRO A 188 -4.88 16.53 3.56
N LEU A 189 -5.04 16.28 2.27
CA LEU A 189 -4.05 15.56 1.47
C LEU A 189 -3.02 16.57 0.96
N PRO A 190 -1.74 16.17 0.80
CA PRO A 190 -0.74 17.05 0.24
C PRO A 190 -1.15 17.48 -1.17
N GLU A 191 -0.89 18.74 -1.53
CA GLU A 191 -0.97 19.17 -2.91
C GLU A 191 0.04 18.38 -3.73
N VAL A 192 -0.45 17.63 -4.71
CA VAL A 192 0.36 16.78 -5.58
C VAL A 192 -0.07 17.02 -7.03
N GLU A 193 0.86 16.81 -7.94
CA GLU A 193 0.62 16.94 -9.39
C GLU A 193 -0.55 16.08 -9.89
N PHE A 194 -0.83 14.98 -9.20
CA PHE A 194 -1.89 14.02 -9.53
C PHE A 194 -2.97 14.03 -8.44
N PRO A 195 -4.27 14.14 -8.78
CA PRO A 195 -5.35 14.19 -7.79
C PRO A 195 -5.27 13.06 -6.77
N ALA A 196 -5.46 13.38 -5.50
CA ALA A 196 -5.50 12.42 -4.41
C ALA A 196 -6.88 12.40 -3.76
N THR A 197 -7.27 11.23 -3.22
CA THR A 197 -8.52 11.03 -2.49
C THR A 197 -8.28 10.10 -1.30
N SER A 198 -9.31 9.90 -0.48
CA SER A 198 -9.32 8.92 0.59
C SER A 198 -10.49 7.94 0.45
N VAL A 199 -10.42 6.82 1.16
CA VAL A 199 -11.48 5.81 1.16
C VAL A 199 -12.79 6.39 1.68
N GLU A 200 -12.75 7.11 2.81
CA GLU A 200 -13.94 7.72 3.43
C GLU A 200 -14.56 8.80 2.53
N GLN A 201 -13.74 9.64 1.88
CA GLN A 201 -14.22 10.64 0.92
C GLN A 201 -14.93 10.00 -0.27
N SER A 202 -14.39 8.90 -0.79
CA SER A 202 -14.98 8.17 -1.93
C SER A 202 -16.22 7.37 -1.54
N LEU A 203 -16.30 6.92 -0.29
CA LEU A 203 -17.37 6.07 0.23
C LEU A 203 -18.53 6.89 0.85
N GLY A 204 -18.25 8.13 1.28
CA GLY A 204 -19.23 8.99 1.98
C GLY A 204 -19.53 8.56 3.42
N LYS A 205 -18.75 7.65 4.01
CA LYS A 205 -18.93 7.14 5.37
C LYS A 205 -17.62 6.71 6.03
N PRO A 206 -17.55 6.69 7.38
CA PRO A 206 -16.37 6.25 8.12
C PRO A 206 -16.00 4.78 7.85
N VAL A 207 -14.69 4.49 7.93
CA VAL A 207 -14.12 3.16 7.76
C VAL A 207 -13.25 2.80 8.97
N ALA A 208 -13.45 1.60 9.52
CA ALA A 208 -12.55 1.04 10.53
C ALA A 208 -11.23 0.64 9.87
N ARG A 209 -10.14 1.35 10.23
CA ARG A 209 -8.82 1.16 9.61
C ARG A 209 -8.26 -0.22 9.86
N GLU A 210 -8.47 -0.78 11.04
CA GLU A 210 -8.07 -2.13 11.42
C GLU A 210 -8.72 -3.17 10.50
N ALA A 211 -10.04 -3.08 10.31
CA ALA A 211 -10.78 -3.98 9.45
C ALA A 211 -10.32 -3.88 7.98
N LEU A 212 -10.05 -2.66 7.50
CA LEU A 212 -9.52 -2.45 6.15
C LEU A 212 -8.11 -3.04 6.01
N LEU A 213 -7.20 -2.81 6.98
CA LEU A 213 -5.85 -3.38 6.95
C LEU A 213 -5.91 -4.91 6.87
N LEU A 214 -6.72 -5.54 7.72
CA LEU A 214 -6.86 -7.01 7.76
C LEU A 214 -7.40 -7.57 6.42
N ARG A 215 -8.34 -6.87 5.77
CA ARG A 215 -8.83 -7.24 4.43
C ARG A 215 -7.74 -7.11 3.37
N VAL A 216 -7.01 -5.99 3.37
CA VAL A 216 -5.88 -5.79 2.45
C VAL A 216 -4.83 -6.87 2.66
N LEU A 217 -4.50 -7.19 3.91
CA LEU A 217 -3.51 -8.23 4.24
C LEU A 217 -3.95 -9.60 3.72
N ALA A 218 -5.20 -10.00 3.99
CA ALA A 218 -5.74 -11.28 3.55
C ALA A 218 -5.81 -11.39 2.02
N ALA A 219 -6.21 -10.32 1.34
CA ALA A 219 -6.21 -10.27 -0.12
C ALA A 219 -4.78 -10.32 -0.69
N THR A 220 -3.84 -9.57 -0.09
CA THR A 220 -2.42 -9.59 -0.51
C THR A 220 -1.81 -10.98 -0.35
N ASP A 221 -2.16 -11.73 0.71
CA ASP A 221 -1.72 -13.11 0.92
C ASP A 221 -2.20 -14.05 -0.20
N ARG A 222 -3.48 -13.93 -0.60
CA ARG A 222 -4.03 -14.69 -1.74
C ARG A 222 -3.30 -14.33 -3.06
N TRP A 223 -3.09 -13.05 -3.32
CA TRP A 223 -2.39 -12.59 -4.52
C TRP A 223 -0.92 -13.03 -4.54
N TYR A 224 -0.27 -13.07 -3.38
CA TYR A 224 1.09 -13.59 -3.25
C TYR A 224 1.16 -15.08 -3.60
N GLY A 225 0.21 -15.89 -3.11
CA GLY A 225 0.08 -17.30 -3.50
C GLY A 225 -0.08 -17.46 -5.02
N ARG A 226 -0.99 -16.69 -5.63
CA ARG A 226 -1.23 -16.71 -7.08
C ARG A 226 -0.02 -16.27 -7.91
N LEU A 227 0.77 -15.31 -7.40
CA LEU A 227 2.01 -14.91 -8.07
C LEU A 227 3.01 -16.07 -8.08
N ILE A 228 3.20 -16.75 -6.94
CA ILE A 228 4.07 -17.92 -6.81
C ILE A 228 3.62 -19.05 -7.75
N GLU A 229 2.31 -19.26 -7.89
CA GLU A 229 1.70 -20.26 -8.77
C GLU A 229 1.68 -19.85 -10.25
N GLY A 230 2.05 -18.62 -10.59
CA GLY A 230 2.02 -18.09 -11.95
C GLY A 230 0.61 -17.79 -12.49
N THR A 231 -0.41 -17.70 -11.64
CA THR A 231 -1.82 -17.53 -12.03
C THR A 231 -2.35 -16.11 -11.86
N ALA A 232 -1.52 -15.14 -11.42
CA ALA A 232 -1.96 -13.78 -11.10
C ALA A 232 -2.24 -12.87 -12.32
N HIS A 233 -1.53 -13.07 -13.43
CA HIS A 233 -1.48 -12.12 -14.55
C HIS A 233 -2.83 -11.77 -15.20
N PRO A 234 -3.75 -12.71 -15.52
CA PRO A 234 -4.95 -12.35 -16.28
C PRO A 234 -5.83 -11.29 -15.61
N ASP A 235 -5.87 -11.26 -14.28
CA ASP A 235 -6.74 -10.38 -13.53
C ASP A 235 -6.17 -8.97 -13.32
N TRP A 236 -4.84 -8.78 -13.48
CA TRP A 236 -4.22 -7.46 -13.39
C TRP A 236 -4.71 -6.54 -14.50
N GLU A 237 -4.87 -7.07 -15.72
CA GLU A 237 -5.36 -6.30 -16.86
C GLU A 237 -6.81 -5.84 -16.70
N ALA A 238 -7.63 -6.62 -16.01
CA ALA A 238 -9.03 -6.27 -15.78
C ALA A 238 -9.20 -5.02 -14.90
N ARG A 239 -8.19 -4.69 -14.09
CA ARG A 239 -8.18 -3.53 -13.20
C ARG A 239 -7.27 -2.39 -13.65
N LEU A 240 -6.62 -2.54 -14.82
CA LEU A 240 -5.67 -1.57 -15.33
C LEU A 240 -6.36 -0.29 -15.75
N ALA A 241 -6.03 0.81 -15.07
CA ALA A 241 -6.45 2.15 -15.45
C ALA A 241 -5.85 2.55 -16.81
N TYR A 242 -6.58 3.37 -17.53
CA TYR A 242 -6.18 3.93 -18.83
C TYR A 242 -5.97 2.91 -19.95
N ARG A 243 -6.39 1.66 -19.82
CA ARG A 243 -6.37 0.69 -20.92
C ARG A 243 -7.16 1.23 -22.11
N GLY A 244 -6.57 1.19 -23.31
CA GLY A 244 -7.12 1.78 -24.51
C GLY A 244 -7.06 3.33 -24.57
N LYS A 245 -6.46 3.99 -23.58
CA LYS A 245 -6.31 5.45 -23.56
C LYS A 245 -4.90 5.87 -23.93
N ARG A 246 -4.78 7.09 -24.49
CA ARG A 246 -3.48 7.73 -24.70
C ARG A 246 -2.92 8.24 -23.37
N VAL A 247 -1.66 7.95 -23.15
CA VAL A 247 -0.91 8.36 -21.95
C VAL A 247 0.46 8.84 -22.34
N ALA A 248 1.05 9.66 -21.49
CA ALA A 248 2.47 9.97 -21.52
C ALA A 248 3.19 9.09 -20.50
N LEU A 249 4.27 8.43 -20.93
CA LEU A 249 5.16 7.64 -20.10
C LEU A 249 6.51 8.34 -20.05
N SER A 250 6.90 8.88 -18.90
CA SER A 250 8.14 9.63 -18.72
C SER A 250 9.09 8.93 -17.74
N ASN A 251 10.40 9.06 -18.03
CA ASN A 251 11.48 8.76 -17.08
C ASN A 251 12.48 9.92 -17.15
N GLY A 252 13.40 10.10 -16.30
CA GLY A 252 14.34 11.24 -16.31
C GLY A 252 15.04 11.51 -17.67
N ASN A 253 14.93 10.62 -18.66
CA ASN A 253 15.59 10.68 -19.98
C ASN A 253 14.65 11.06 -21.13
N GLY A 254 13.37 11.30 -20.86
CA GLY A 254 12.41 11.71 -21.88
C GLY A 254 10.99 11.21 -21.65
N GLU A 255 10.11 11.55 -22.59
CA GLU A 255 8.70 11.17 -22.58
C GLU A 255 8.35 10.38 -23.84
N ARG A 256 7.51 9.36 -23.70
CA ARG A 256 6.89 8.60 -24.79
C ARG A 256 5.38 8.70 -24.67
N VAL A 257 4.72 9.01 -25.76
CA VAL A 257 3.25 9.06 -25.84
C VAL A 257 2.76 7.85 -26.62
N GLY A 258 1.75 7.18 -26.08
CA GLY A 258 1.17 5.99 -26.73
C GLY A 258 -0.14 5.55 -26.07
N VAL A 259 -0.71 4.48 -26.60
CA VAL A 259 -1.94 3.87 -26.10
C VAL A 259 -1.58 2.68 -25.22
N VAL A 260 -2.16 2.61 -24.01
CA VAL A 260 -1.97 1.47 -23.11
C VAL A 260 -2.70 0.25 -23.66
N LEU A 261 -1.98 -0.84 -23.90
CA LEU A 261 -2.53 -2.11 -24.40
C LEU A 261 -2.83 -3.11 -23.26
N GLY A 262 -1.96 -3.15 -22.23
CA GLY A 262 -2.09 -4.08 -21.11
C GLY A 262 -0.79 -4.23 -20.33
N LEU A 263 -0.66 -5.33 -19.59
CA LEU A 263 0.51 -5.67 -18.81
C LEU A 263 1.13 -6.99 -19.31
N THR A 264 2.41 -7.19 -19.00
CA THR A 264 3.07 -8.50 -19.12
C THR A 264 2.95 -9.29 -17.82
N PRO A 265 3.18 -10.61 -17.82
CA PRO A 265 3.27 -11.42 -16.60
C PRO A 265 4.32 -10.91 -15.60
N GLN A 266 5.35 -10.21 -16.06
CA GLN A 266 6.43 -9.62 -15.26
C GLN A 266 6.14 -8.16 -14.87
N ALA A 267 4.86 -7.73 -14.92
CA ALA A 267 4.43 -6.39 -14.54
C ALA A 267 4.93 -5.24 -15.45
N GLY A 268 5.46 -5.53 -16.62
CA GLY A 268 5.78 -4.51 -17.63
C GLY A 268 4.50 -3.95 -18.25
N ILE A 269 4.47 -2.67 -18.61
CA ILE A 269 3.36 -2.08 -19.35
C ILE A 269 3.58 -2.23 -20.86
N ARG A 270 2.57 -2.70 -21.58
CA ARG A 270 2.53 -2.79 -23.04
C ARG A 270 1.86 -1.57 -23.61
N MET A 271 2.49 -0.93 -24.59
CA MET A 271 1.97 0.28 -25.23
C MET A 271 2.13 0.20 -26.76
N ALA A 272 1.17 0.75 -27.49
CA ALA A 272 1.33 1.12 -28.89
C ALA A 272 1.85 2.56 -28.95
N ILE A 273 3.02 2.76 -29.57
CA ILE A 273 3.66 4.05 -29.80
C ILE A 273 3.77 4.26 -31.31
N GLU A 274 3.77 5.50 -31.76
CA GLU A 274 3.92 5.79 -33.19
C GLU A 274 5.18 5.14 -33.77
N GLY A 275 5.00 4.28 -34.79
CA GLY A 275 6.05 3.49 -35.40
C GLY A 275 6.34 2.14 -34.74
N ASP A 276 5.73 1.82 -33.57
CA ASP A 276 5.87 0.51 -32.94
C ASP A 276 4.60 0.17 -32.13
N GLU A 277 3.88 -0.86 -32.59
CA GLU A 277 2.60 -1.27 -32.00
C GLU A 277 2.72 -2.11 -30.70
N HIS A 278 3.93 -2.49 -30.28
CA HIS A 278 4.11 -3.45 -29.18
C HIS A 278 5.29 -3.19 -28.25
N MET A 279 5.54 -1.95 -27.91
CA MET A 279 6.60 -1.65 -26.93
C MET A 279 6.23 -2.10 -25.52
N VAL A 280 7.20 -2.71 -24.83
CA VAL A 280 7.10 -3.08 -23.41
C VAL A 280 8.07 -2.22 -22.60
N PHE A 281 7.54 -1.62 -21.53
CA PHE A 281 8.34 -0.88 -20.55
C PHE A 281 8.29 -1.61 -19.22
N GLU A 282 9.45 -1.92 -18.68
CA GLU A 282 9.55 -2.53 -17.35
C GLU A 282 9.29 -1.50 -16.24
N SER A 283 8.85 -1.95 -15.07
CA SER A 283 8.44 -1.10 -13.94
C SER A 283 9.60 -0.38 -13.24
N GLY A 284 10.51 0.22 -14.02
CA GLY A 284 11.64 1.00 -13.52
C GLY A 284 11.28 2.43 -13.07
N ALA A 285 12.02 3.42 -13.54
CA ALA A 285 11.86 4.83 -13.17
C ALA A 285 10.71 5.55 -13.90
N PHE A 286 9.79 4.83 -14.52
CA PHE A 286 8.73 5.44 -15.32
C PHE A 286 7.56 5.98 -14.50
N HIS A 287 6.98 7.08 -15.00
CA HIS A 287 5.73 7.70 -14.54
C HIS A 287 4.73 7.72 -15.67
N LEU A 288 3.53 7.24 -15.41
CA LEU A 288 2.41 7.26 -16.33
C LEU A 288 1.47 8.42 -15.99
N ARG A 289 1.20 9.27 -16.98
CA ARG A 289 0.28 10.41 -16.87
C ARG A 289 -0.78 10.31 -17.98
N PRO A 290 -2.10 10.42 -17.67
CA PRO A 290 -3.12 10.55 -18.70
C PRO A 290 -2.93 11.86 -19.49
N LEU A 291 -3.34 11.86 -20.74
CA LEU A 291 -3.34 13.03 -21.64
C LEU A 291 -4.73 13.60 -21.80
#